data_247805085232a20129b67de4120b55c0
#
_entry.id   247805085232a20129b67de4120b55c0
#
_cell.length_a   1.000
_cell.length_b   1.000
_cell.length_c   1.000
_cell.angle_alpha   90.00
_cell.angle_beta   90.00
_cell.angle_gamma   90.00
#
_symmetry.space_group_name_H-M   'P 1'
#
loop_
_entity.id
_entity.type
_entity.pdbx_description
1 polymer ?
#
loop_
_entity_poly.entity_id
_entity_poly.type
_entity_poly.pdbx_seq_one_letter_code
_entity_poly.pdbx_strand_id
1 'polypeptide(L)'
;EADAAKASLYQHFGSKDQLVASYLERKTKDARASIEAYLADTPPSQRALKFFDWVVEWAESKDFRGCPLQHTVSELTDAAHPARVIAHGQRAWFAERFREWTTAAGVKDPKATARALVVLFDGAVAGSEVDGPQRASDARWMARKLLAG
;
A
#
# COMPACT_ATOMS: atom_id res chain seq x y z
N GLU A 1 -36.54 -4.10 -4.15
CA GLU A 1 -35.33 -4.69 -4.80
C GLU A 1 -34.04 -4.33 -4.06
N ALA A 2 -33.80 -3.06 -3.68
CA ALA A 2 -32.60 -2.64 -2.96
C ALA A 2 -32.47 -3.28 -1.57
N ASP A 3 -33.58 -3.41 -0.82
CA ASP A 3 -33.60 -4.04 0.50
C ASP A 3 -33.33 -5.56 0.45
N ALA A 4 -33.80 -6.25 -0.58
CA ALA A 4 -33.54 -7.67 -0.79
C ALA A 4 -32.07 -7.91 -1.15
N ALA A 5 -31.48 -7.04 -1.96
CA ALA A 5 -30.05 -7.11 -2.30
C ALA A 5 -29.16 -6.85 -1.06
N LYS A 6 -29.52 -5.89 -0.21
CA LYS A 6 -28.85 -5.59 1.05
C LYS A 6 -28.94 -6.74 2.05
N ALA A 7 -30.13 -7.34 2.19
CA ALA A 7 -30.34 -8.51 3.05
C ALA A 7 -29.51 -9.71 2.59
N SER A 8 -29.44 -9.97 1.28
CA SER A 8 -28.62 -11.03 0.69
C SER A 8 -27.13 -10.81 0.94
N LEU A 9 -26.62 -9.58 0.83
CA LEU A 9 -25.24 -9.23 1.16
C LEU A 9 -24.91 -9.50 2.63
N TYR A 10 -25.78 -9.10 3.55
CA TYR A 10 -25.55 -9.36 4.98
C TYR A 10 -25.68 -10.84 5.36
N GLN A 11 -26.52 -11.61 4.68
CA GLN A 11 -26.56 -13.06 4.85
C GLN A 11 -25.25 -13.73 4.45
N HIS A 12 -24.58 -13.19 3.42
CA HIS A 12 -23.33 -13.75 2.93
C HIS A 12 -22.12 -13.34 3.77
N PHE A 13 -22.06 -12.09 4.21
CA PHE A 13 -20.91 -11.52 4.93
C PHE A 13 -21.12 -11.36 6.45
N GLY A 14 -22.30 -11.62 6.97
CA GLY A 14 -22.64 -11.52 8.39
C GLY A 14 -22.88 -10.09 8.88
N SER A 15 -22.06 -9.12 8.49
CA SER A 15 -22.22 -7.72 8.86
C SER A 15 -21.60 -6.78 7.82
N LYS A 16 -21.90 -5.47 7.92
CA LYS A 16 -21.25 -4.43 7.11
C LYS A 16 -19.74 -4.42 7.35
N ASP A 17 -19.31 -4.56 8.59
CA ASP A 17 -17.90 -4.52 8.95
C ASP A 17 -17.13 -5.70 8.37
N GLN A 18 -17.75 -6.89 8.36
CA GLN A 18 -17.19 -8.08 7.72
C GLN A 18 -17.13 -7.93 6.19
N LEU A 19 -18.12 -7.31 5.57
CA LEU A 19 -18.09 -7.01 4.15
C LEU A 19 -16.92 -6.07 3.80
N VAL A 20 -16.74 -4.99 4.57
CA VAL A 20 -15.62 -4.05 4.41
C VAL A 20 -14.28 -4.76 4.59
N ALA A 21 -14.15 -5.59 5.63
CA ALA A 21 -12.95 -6.38 5.88
C ALA A 21 -12.63 -7.30 4.70
N SER A 22 -13.59 -8.08 4.22
CA SER A 22 -13.41 -9.01 3.09
C SER A 22 -13.02 -8.27 1.80
N TYR A 23 -13.59 -7.09 1.55
CA TYR A 23 -13.20 -6.25 0.43
C TYR A 23 -11.73 -5.81 0.54
N LEU A 24 -11.32 -5.35 1.72
CA LEU A 24 -9.93 -4.89 1.95
C LEU A 24 -8.93 -6.03 1.90
N GLU A 25 -9.27 -7.23 2.41
CA GLU A 25 -8.42 -8.42 2.28
C GLU A 25 -8.14 -8.74 0.81
N ARG A 26 -9.19 -8.75 -0.01
CA ARG A 26 -9.04 -8.99 -1.45
C ARG A 26 -8.18 -7.92 -2.10
N LYS A 27 -8.45 -6.63 -1.86
CA LYS A 27 -7.64 -5.52 -2.38
C LYS A 27 -6.18 -5.60 -1.97
N THR A 28 -5.92 -5.97 -0.71
CA THR A 28 -4.57 -6.15 -0.18
C THR A 28 -3.84 -7.30 -0.87
N LYS A 29 -4.52 -8.44 -1.06
CA LYS A 29 -3.97 -9.60 -1.76
C LYS A 29 -3.64 -9.26 -3.22
N ASP A 30 -4.55 -8.60 -3.93
CA ASP A 30 -4.38 -8.20 -5.32
C ASP A 30 -3.20 -7.21 -5.46
N ALA A 31 -3.09 -6.22 -4.55
CA ALA A 31 -1.99 -5.26 -4.53
C ALA A 31 -0.63 -5.94 -4.31
N ARG A 32 -0.54 -6.86 -3.33
CA ARG A 32 0.69 -7.63 -3.10
C ARG A 32 1.10 -8.44 -4.32
N ALA A 33 0.15 -9.15 -4.93
CA ALA A 33 0.41 -9.94 -6.12
C ALA A 33 0.89 -9.07 -7.29
N SER A 34 0.28 -7.90 -7.50
CA SER A 34 0.68 -6.95 -8.53
C SER A 34 2.11 -6.43 -8.30
N ILE A 35 2.44 -6.04 -7.06
CA ILE A 35 3.78 -5.57 -6.69
C ILE A 35 4.82 -6.67 -6.88
N GLU A 36 4.55 -7.88 -6.41
CA GLU A 36 5.47 -9.01 -6.53
C GLU A 36 5.70 -9.39 -7.99
N ALA A 37 4.66 -9.38 -8.82
CA ALA A 37 4.78 -9.63 -10.25
C ALA A 37 5.61 -8.55 -10.96
N TYR A 38 5.40 -7.27 -10.62
CA TYR A 38 6.17 -6.16 -11.18
C TYR A 38 7.67 -6.24 -10.82
N LEU A 39 7.97 -6.77 -9.64
CA LEU A 39 9.34 -6.89 -9.13
C LEU A 39 10.02 -8.24 -9.42
N ALA A 40 9.33 -9.19 -10.07
CA ALA A 40 9.78 -10.58 -10.19
C ALA A 40 11.20 -10.70 -10.76
N ASP A 41 11.49 -10.00 -11.87
CA ASP A 41 12.77 -10.03 -12.58
C ASP A 41 13.77 -8.99 -12.07
N THR A 42 13.44 -8.27 -10.98
CA THR A 42 14.30 -7.24 -10.41
C THR A 42 15.19 -7.82 -9.31
N PRO A 43 16.51 -7.61 -9.36
CA PRO A 43 17.41 -8.03 -8.29
C PRO A 43 16.99 -7.43 -6.94
N PRO A 44 17.09 -8.18 -5.82
CA PRO A 44 16.66 -7.70 -4.50
C PRO A 44 17.22 -6.33 -4.10
N SER A 45 18.48 -6.04 -4.45
CA SER A 45 19.16 -4.77 -4.19
C SER A 45 18.54 -3.55 -4.92
N GLN A 46 17.77 -3.77 -5.97
CA GLN A 46 17.15 -2.73 -6.78
C GLN A 46 15.63 -2.61 -6.53
N ARG A 47 15.04 -3.56 -5.81
CA ARG A 47 13.58 -3.64 -5.64
C ARG A 47 12.98 -2.45 -4.91
N ALA A 48 13.68 -1.87 -3.94
CA ALA A 48 13.18 -0.70 -3.22
C ALA A 48 12.93 0.48 -4.14
N LEU A 49 13.85 0.79 -5.06
CA LEU A 49 13.65 1.87 -6.04
C LEU A 49 12.64 1.47 -7.11
N LYS A 50 12.69 0.23 -7.60
CA LYS A 50 11.76 -0.30 -8.60
C LYS A 50 10.32 -0.30 -8.11
N PHE A 51 10.10 -0.49 -6.80
CA PHE A 51 8.78 -0.34 -6.18
C PHE A 51 8.23 1.10 -6.37
N PHE A 52 9.07 2.12 -6.25
CA PHE A 52 8.63 3.50 -6.51
C PHE A 52 8.38 3.78 -8.01
N ASP A 53 8.99 3.04 -8.93
CA ASP A 53 8.58 3.07 -10.35
C ASP A 53 7.13 2.55 -10.49
N TRP A 54 6.81 1.44 -9.82
CA TRP A 54 5.44 0.90 -9.78
C TRP A 54 4.44 1.90 -9.17
N VAL A 55 4.83 2.63 -8.10
CA VAL A 55 3.97 3.67 -7.49
C VAL A 55 3.68 4.80 -8.47
N VAL A 56 4.68 5.24 -9.25
CA VAL A 56 4.49 6.26 -10.29
C VAL A 56 3.51 5.78 -11.36
N GLU A 57 3.74 4.60 -11.93
CA GLU A 57 2.86 4.01 -12.95
C GLU A 57 1.42 3.85 -12.43
N TRP A 58 1.28 3.41 -11.18
CA TRP A 58 -0.03 3.30 -10.54
C TRP A 58 -0.70 4.67 -10.37
N ALA A 59 0.02 5.69 -9.89
CA ALA A 59 -0.51 7.04 -9.70
C ALA A 59 -0.91 7.71 -11.03
N GLU A 60 -0.25 7.35 -12.14
CA GLU A 60 -0.57 7.82 -13.49
C GLU A 60 -1.74 7.07 -14.13
N SER A 61 -2.15 5.95 -13.57
CA SER A 61 -3.23 5.13 -14.13
C SER A 61 -4.58 5.83 -14.03
N LYS A 62 -5.45 5.59 -15.02
CA LYS A 62 -6.82 6.15 -15.04
C LYS A 62 -7.69 5.66 -13.87
N ASP A 63 -7.34 4.51 -13.30
CA ASP A 63 -8.09 3.87 -12.21
C ASP A 63 -7.51 4.19 -10.83
N PHE A 64 -6.51 5.07 -10.75
CA PHE A 64 -5.96 5.51 -9.47
C PHE A 64 -7.02 6.23 -8.64
N ARG A 65 -7.23 5.76 -7.42
CA ARG A 65 -8.16 6.30 -6.43
C ARG A 65 -7.56 6.30 -5.02
N GLY A 66 -6.21 6.32 -4.94
CA GLY A 66 -5.52 6.23 -3.67
C GLY A 66 -5.57 4.83 -3.03
N CYS A 67 -5.25 4.79 -1.75
CA CYS A 67 -5.18 3.55 -0.99
C CYS A 67 -6.50 3.26 -0.26
N PRO A 68 -7.25 2.21 -0.62
CA PRO A 68 -8.50 1.88 0.06
C PRO A 68 -8.35 1.65 1.57
N LEU A 69 -7.18 1.14 2.01
CA LEU A 69 -6.88 0.94 3.43
C LEU A 69 -6.72 2.27 4.16
N GLN A 70 -6.00 3.24 3.59
CA GLN A 70 -5.82 4.56 4.19
C GLN A 70 -7.17 5.27 4.34
N HIS A 71 -7.99 5.26 3.29
CA HIS A 71 -9.35 5.84 3.33
C HIS A 71 -10.21 5.19 4.41
N THR A 72 -10.32 3.86 4.38
CA THR A 72 -11.18 3.16 5.33
C THR A 72 -10.74 3.40 6.78
N VAL A 73 -9.45 3.28 7.07
CA VAL A 73 -8.94 3.44 8.44
C VAL A 73 -9.08 4.87 8.95
N SER A 74 -8.96 5.89 8.07
CA SER A 74 -9.15 7.29 8.47
C SER A 74 -10.58 7.62 8.92
N GLU A 75 -11.56 6.88 8.41
CA GLU A 75 -12.98 7.05 8.76
C GLU A 75 -13.41 6.22 9.97
N LEU A 76 -12.61 5.23 10.38
CA LEU A 76 -12.95 4.32 11.46
C LEU A 76 -12.56 4.89 12.83
N THR A 77 -13.54 5.08 13.69
CA THR A 77 -13.34 5.49 15.09
C THR A 77 -13.09 4.31 16.03
N ASP A 78 -13.63 3.13 15.71
CA ASP A 78 -13.44 1.90 16.49
C ASP A 78 -12.07 1.28 16.25
N ALA A 79 -11.24 1.23 17.29
CA ALA A 79 -9.92 0.61 17.26
C ALA A 79 -9.96 -0.92 17.06
N ALA A 80 -11.07 -1.57 17.41
CA ALA A 80 -11.26 -3.01 17.28
C ALA A 80 -11.84 -3.43 15.92
N HIS A 81 -12.14 -2.47 15.03
CA HIS A 81 -12.74 -2.79 13.73
C HIS A 81 -11.84 -3.74 12.92
N PRO A 82 -12.38 -4.82 12.31
CA PRO A 82 -11.60 -5.83 11.61
C PRO A 82 -10.73 -5.27 10.47
N ALA A 83 -11.16 -4.20 9.81
CA ALA A 83 -10.36 -3.52 8.78
C ALA A 83 -9.01 -2.98 9.33
N ARG A 84 -8.90 -2.64 10.61
CA ARG A 84 -7.63 -2.19 11.21
C ARG A 84 -6.62 -3.33 11.30
N VAL A 85 -7.07 -4.55 11.58
CA VAL A 85 -6.19 -5.74 11.60
C VAL A 85 -5.58 -5.95 10.21
N ILE A 86 -6.40 -5.82 9.15
CA ILE A 86 -5.94 -5.96 7.76
C ILE A 86 -4.94 -4.85 7.42
N ALA A 87 -5.22 -3.61 7.80
CA ALA A 87 -4.31 -2.48 7.58
C ALA A 87 -2.97 -2.66 8.30
N HIS A 88 -2.98 -3.11 9.55
CA HIS A 88 -1.75 -3.45 10.28
C HIS A 88 -0.96 -4.57 9.61
N GLY A 89 -1.64 -5.62 9.14
CA GLY A 89 -1.01 -6.71 8.39
C GLY A 89 -0.38 -6.25 7.07
N GLN A 90 -1.00 -5.32 6.36
CA GLN A 90 -0.42 -4.74 5.14
C GLN A 90 0.79 -3.85 5.46
N ARG A 91 0.72 -3.06 6.52
CA ARG A 91 1.84 -2.24 6.98
C ARG A 91 3.04 -3.08 7.39
N ALA A 92 2.81 -4.16 8.13
CA ALA A 92 3.85 -5.10 8.51
C ALA A 92 4.52 -5.75 7.28
N TRP A 93 3.72 -6.11 6.27
CA TRP A 93 4.23 -6.65 5.01
C TRP A 93 5.13 -5.64 4.29
N PHE A 94 4.74 -4.37 4.15
CA PHE A 94 5.59 -3.33 3.56
C PHE A 94 6.88 -3.12 4.35
N ALA A 95 6.78 -3.01 5.68
CA ALA A 95 7.94 -2.83 6.55
C ALA A 95 8.96 -3.95 6.37
N GLU A 96 8.50 -5.20 6.26
CA GLU A 96 9.36 -6.38 6.04
C GLU A 96 9.98 -6.36 4.65
N ARG A 97 9.19 -6.12 3.58
CA ARG A 97 9.72 -6.03 2.22
C ARG A 97 10.78 -4.93 2.08
N PHE A 98 10.49 -3.73 2.59
CA PHE A 98 11.49 -2.65 2.55
C PHE A 98 12.75 -2.99 3.36
N ARG A 99 12.61 -3.64 4.52
CA ARG A 99 13.77 -4.08 5.31
C ARG A 99 14.64 -5.06 4.53
N GLU A 100 14.05 -6.03 3.87
CA GLU A 100 14.77 -7.00 3.01
C GLU A 100 15.48 -6.29 1.85
N TRP A 101 14.78 -5.42 1.14
CA TRP A 101 15.33 -4.74 -0.03
C TRP A 101 16.44 -3.75 0.33
N THR A 102 16.30 -3.00 1.42
CA THR A 102 17.33 -2.07 1.88
C THR A 102 18.56 -2.81 2.41
N THR A 103 18.37 -3.97 3.06
CA THR A 103 19.47 -4.84 3.45
C THR A 103 20.22 -5.36 2.21
N ALA A 104 19.49 -5.85 1.22
CA ALA A 104 20.08 -6.33 -0.03
C ALA A 104 20.79 -5.22 -0.83
N ALA A 105 20.31 -3.99 -0.73
CA ALA A 105 20.93 -2.80 -1.34
C ALA A 105 22.22 -2.36 -0.61
N GLY A 106 22.49 -2.87 0.58
CA GLY A 106 23.71 -2.55 1.33
C GLY A 106 23.74 -1.12 1.89
N VAL A 107 22.56 -0.51 2.13
CA VAL A 107 22.51 0.84 2.73
C VAL A 107 23.03 0.83 4.17
N LYS A 108 23.58 1.94 4.63
CA LYS A 108 24.25 2.05 5.94
C LYS A 108 23.33 1.71 7.13
N ASP A 109 22.07 2.14 7.11
CA ASP A 109 21.06 1.82 8.11
C ASP A 109 19.78 1.29 7.42
N PRO A 110 19.73 -0.02 7.13
CA PRO A 110 18.60 -0.61 6.42
C PRO A 110 17.26 -0.45 7.16
N LYS A 111 17.30 -0.52 8.50
CA LYS A 111 16.09 -0.43 9.32
C LYS A 111 15.49 1.00 9.32
N ALA A 112 16.32 2.01 9.47
CA ALA A 112 15.86 3.41 9.42
C ALA A 112 15.42 3.78 8.00
N THR A 113 16.18 3.39 6.98
CA THR A 113 15.83 3.62 5.58
C THR A 113 14.51 2.95 5.21
N ALA A 114 14.29 1.69 5.62
CA ALA A 114 13.02 1.00 5.39
C ALA A 114 11.82 1.75 5.99
N ARG A 115 11.94 2.24 7.24
CA ARG A 115 10.88 3.05 7.86
C ARG A 115 10.62 4.35 7.09
N ALA A 116 11.68 5.03 6.66
CA ALA A 116 11.55 6.26 5.87
C ALA A 116 10.85 5.99 4.52
N LEU A 117 11.16 4.87 3.84
CA LEU A 117 10.52 4.49 2.59
C LEU A 117 9.02 4.17 2.77
N VAL A 118 8.61 3.58 3.90
CA VAL A 118 7.17 3.39 4.22
C VAL A 118 6.46 4.73 4.34
N VAL A 119 7.03 5.68 5.08
CA VAL A 119 6.46 7.03 5.24
C VAL A 119 6.39 7.75 3.89
N LEU A 120 7.43 7.62 3.07
CA LEU A 120 7.49 8.21 1.74
C LEU A 120 6.44 7.63 0.80
N PHE A 121 6.20 6.33 0.84
CA PHE A 121 5.14 5.66 0.10
C PHE A 121 3.75 6.18 0.51
N ASP A 122 3.49 6.29 1.82
CA ASP A 122 2.22 6.82 2.32
C ASP A 122 1.98 8.24 1.81
N GLY A 123 3.00 9.10 1.90
CA GLY A 123 2.94 10.47 1.40
C GLY A 123 2.78 10.55 -0.12
N ALA A 124 3.42 9.66 -0.86
CA ALA A 124 3.28 9.58 -2.31
C ALA A 124 1.84 9.27 -2.73
N VAL A 125 1.22 8.27 -2.09
CA VAL A 125 -0.15 7.86 -2.42
C VAL A 125 -1.14 8.95 -2.05
N ALA A 126 -1.13 9.41 -0.80
CA ALA A 126 -2.05 10.46 -0.33
C ALA A 126 -1.86 11.79 -1.09
N GLY A 127 -0.61 12.17 -1.35
CA GLY A 127 -0.30 13.38 -2.10
C GLY A 127 -0.74 13.31 -3.56
N SER A 128 -0.63 12.14 -4.19
CA SER A 128 -1.06 11.96 -5.58
C SER A 128 -2.58 12.07 -5.75
N GLU A 129 -3.36 11.78 -4.73
CA GLU A 129 -4.82 11.99 -4.76
C GLU A 129 -5.20 13.49 -4.83
N VAL A 130 -4.41 14.33 -4.18
CA VAL A 130 -4.69 15.77 -4.05
C VAL A 130 -4.03 16.58 -5.17
N ASP A 131 -2.74 16.32 -5.41
CA ASP A 131 -1.89 17.15 -6.27
C ASP A 131 -1.57 16.48 -7.62
N GLY A 132 -2.02 15.23 -7.83
CA GLY A 132 -1.74 14.47 -9.04
C GLY A 132 -0.45 13.65 -8.98
N PRO A 133 -0.12 12.89 -10.04
CA PRO A 133 0.91 11.84 -10.04
C PRO A 133 2.34 12.38 -9.86
N GLN A 134 2.56 13.69 -9.99
CA GLN A 134 3.87 14.29 -9.74
C GLN A 134 4.39 13.97 -8.32
N ARG A 135 3.50 13.83 -7.33
CA ARG A 135 3.88 13.44 -5.96
C ARG A 135 4.54 12.06 -5.87
N ALA A 136 4.08 11.12 -6.68
CA ALA A 136 4.73 9.82 -6.78
C ALA A 136 6.14 9.92 -7.39
N SER A 137 6.31 10.77 -8.41
CA SER A 137 7.62 11.06 -9.02
C SER A 137 8.58 11.74 -8.04
N ASP A 138 8.10 12.69 -7.24
CA ASP A 138 8.88 13.34 -6.19
C ASP A 138 9.33 12.31 -5.13
N ALA A 139 8.43 11.43 -4.72
CA ALA A 139 8.74 10.35 -3.78
C ALA A 139 9.78 9.38 -4.36
N ARG A 140 9.66 9.02 -5.63
CA ARG A 140 10.67 8.20 -6.32
C ARG A 140 12.05 8.87 -6.31
N TRP A 141 12.12 10.16 -6.57
CA TRP A 141 13.36 10.93 -6.50
C TRP A 141 13.95 10.90 -5.09
N MET A 142 13.14 11.12 -4.04
CA MET A 142 13.55 11.03 -2.64
C MET A 142 14.02 9.63 -2.27
N ALA A 143 13.31 8.57 -2.69
CA ALA A 143 13.70 7.18 -2.46
C ALA A 143 15.10 6.89 -3.01
N ARG A 144 15.41 7.39 -4.21
CA ARG A 144 16.76 7.26 -4.81
C ARG A 144 17.82 7.89 -3.92
N LYS A 145 17.56 9.06 -3.33
CA LYS A 145 18.49 9.74 -2.42
C LYS A 145 18.70 8.96 -1.13
N LEU A 146 17.62 8.44 -0.54
CA LEU A 146 17.70 7.63 0.68
C LEU A 146 18.47 6.32 0.47
N LEU A 147 18.39 5.72 -0.72
CA LEU A 147 19.07 4.47 -1.04
C LEU A 147 20.53 4.66 -1.44
N ALA A 148 20.93 5.86 -1.83
CA ALA A 148 22.33 6.18 -2.19
C ALA A 148 23.22 6.47 -0.97
N GLY A 149 22.64 6.66 0.21
CA GLY A 149 23.34 6.94 1.47
C GLY A 149 23.56 8.44 1.69
#